data_79d4eba0f024b747cbf733715e9acc0a
#
_entry.id   79d4eba0f024b747cbf733715e9acc0a
#
_cell.length_a   1.000
_cell.length_b   1.000
_cell.length_c   1.000
_cell.angle_alpha   90.00
_cell.angle_beta   90.00
_cell.angle_gamma   90.00
#
_symmetry.space_group_name_H-M   'P 1'
#
loop_
_entity.id
_entity.type
_entity.pdbx_description
1 polymer ?
#
loop_
_entity_poly.entity_id
_entity_poly.type
_entity_poly.pdbx_seq_one_letter_code
_entity_poly.pdbx_strand_id
1 'polypeptide(L)'
;NMDPMVNHYTVSKKRRKTDAYTPGGVIGKRPDHATVVYCNLIKKLYKDSPIIIGGIEASLRRLAHYDYWSDSLKRSILLDSQADIISYGMGEHSIVEIAEALDSGLDVKDVTFIDGTVYKTKGIENVYDYEMLPSYEDLKADKLNYARSFNIQYMNTDPFTGKRLVEPYDKGIYVVQNPAAKPLTQ
;
A
#
# COMPACT_ATOMS: atom_id res chain seq x y z
N ASN A 1 -4.45 -0.44 -10.25
CA ASN A 1 -4.56 -1.68 -11.01
C ASN A 1 -4.39 -2.88 -10.10
N MET A 2 -5.08 -3.96 -10.40
CA MET A 2 -4.87 -5.24 -9.72
C MET A 2 -3.70 -5.98 -10.34
N ASP A 3 -2.99 -6.77 -9.53
CA ASP A 3 -1.91 -7.62 -10.03
C ASP A 3 -2.40 -8.53 -11.17
N PRO A 4 -1.62 -8.69 -12.22
CA PRO A 4 -1.95 -9.55 -13.35
C PRO A 4 -2.28 -11.00 -12.97
N MET A 5 -1.80 -11.48 -11.80
CA MET A 5 -2.11 -12.83 -11.34
C MET A 5 -3.62 -13.11 -11.27
N VAL A 6 -4.45 -12.13 -10.97
CA VAL A 6 -5.92 -12.28 -10.96
C VAL A 6 -6.46 -12.63 -12.34
N ASN A 7 -5.79 -12.13 -13.39
CA ASN A 7 -6.14 -12.43 -14.79
C ASN A 7 -5.43 -13.68 -15.33
N HIS A 8 -4.27 -14.05 -14.76
CA HIS A 8 -3.49 -15.21 -15.19
C HIS A 8 -4.03 -16.53 -14.67
N TYR A 9 -4.80 -16.50 -13.58
CA TYR A 9 -5.24 -17.72 -12.92
C TYR A 9 -6.75 -17.70 -12.64
N THR A 10 -7.31 -18.86 -12.39
CA THR A 10 -8.68 -19.03 -11.89
C THR A 10 -8.69 -18.92 -10.36
N VAL A 11 -9.88 -18.83 -9.77
CA VAL A 11 -10.05 -18.87 -8.30
C VAL A 11 -9.44 -20.14 -7.68
N SER A 12 -9.47 -21.27 -8.39
CA SER A 12 -8.82 -22.52 -7.99
C SER A 12 -7.31 -22.58 -8.29
N LYS A 13 -6.68 -21.41 -8.53
CA LYS A 13 -5.24 -21.27 -8.81
C LYS A 13 -4.75 -21.98 -10.08
N LYS A 14 -5.64 -22.35 -10.98
CA LYS A 14 -5.25 -22.94 -12.28
C LYS A 14 -4.92 -21.85 -13.29
N ARG A 15 -3.78 -21.99 -13.97
CA ARG A 15 -3.33 -21.02 -14.98
C ARG A 15 -4.31 -20.97 -16.15
N ARG A 16 -4.67 -19.78 -16.57
CA ARG A 16 -5.49 -19.54 -17.77
C ARG A 16 -4.65 -19.77 -19.02
N LYS A 17 -5.31 -20.05 -20.14
CA LYS A 17 -4.64 -20.28 -21.43
C LYS A 17 -4.35 -18.98 -22.19
N THR A 18 -5.05 -17.92 -21.87
CA THR A 18 -4.93 -16.60 -22.53
C THR A 18 -4.89 -15.48 -21.54
N ASP A 19 -4.18 -14.41 -21.86
CA ASP A 19 -4.18 -13.12 -21.14
C ASP A 19 -4.79 -12.05 -22.04
N ALA A 20 -6.03 -11.63 -21.75
CA ALA A 20 -6.75 -10.64 -22.55
C ALA A 20 -6.08 -9.26 -22.60
N TYR A 21 -5.12 -9.00 -21.70
CA TYR A 21 -4.42 -7.71 -21.59
C TYR A 21 -3.05 -7.70 -22.28
N THR A 22 -2.72 -8.75 -23.02
CA THR A 22 -1.49 -8.81 -23.81
C THR A 22 -1.82 -8.92 -25.30
N PRO A 23 -1.01 -8.32 -26.17
CA PRO A 23 -1.18 -8.48 -27.62
C PRO A 23 -1.19 -9.97 -28.01
N GLY A 24 -2.19 -10.36 -28.82
CA GLY A 24 -2.38 -11.75 -29.23
C GLY A 24 -2.81 -12.72 -28.12
N GLY A 25 -3.18 -12.22 -26.96
CA GLY A 25 -3.60 -13.05 -25.83
C GLY A 25 -2.49 -13.90 -25.22
N VAL A 26 -1.23 -13.57 -25.45
CA VAL A 26 -0.07 -14.39 -25.05
C VAL A 26 0.12 -14.31 -23.53
N ILE A 27 0.01 -15.46 -22.86
CA ILE A 27 0.21 -15.55 -21.41
C ILE A 27 1.69 -15.48 -21.01
N GLY A 28 1.97 -14.96 -19.81
CA GLY A 28 3.32 -14.89 -19.24
C GLY A 28 4.16 -13.70 -19.70
N LYS A 29 3.58 -12.76 -20.43
CA LYS A 29 4.25 -11.50 -20.79
C LYS A 29 4.25 -10.45 -19.69
N ARG A 30 3.29 -10.51 -18.78
CA ARG A 30 3.19 -9.63 -17.62
C ARG A 30 3.62 -10.36 -16.35
N PRO A 31 4.35 -9.74 -15.42
CA PRO A 31 4.66 -10.35 -14.14
C PRO A 31 3.38 -10.49 -13.30
N ASP A 32 3.31 -11.53 -12.48
CA ASP A 32 2.16 -11.77 -11.61
C ASP A 32 1.97 -10.64 -10.57
N HIS A 33 3.07 -10.09 -10.05
CA HIS A 33 3.11 -8.96 -9.12
C HIS A 33 3.66 -7.70 -9.79
N ALA A 34 2.88 -7.13 -10.71
CA ALA A 34 3.34 -6.04 -11.57
C ALA A 34 3.76 -4.80 -10.80
N THR A 35 2.99 -4.39 -9.79
CA THR A 35 3.30 -3.19 -9.00
C THR A 35 4.67 -3.31 -8.33
N VAL A 36 4.95 -4.43 -7.66
CA VAL A 36 6.24 -4.67 -7.01
C VAL A 36 7.38 -4.73 -8.03
N VAL A 37 7.19 -5.48 -9.12
CA VAL A 37 8.23 -5.65 -10.15
C VAL A 37 8.57 -4.33 -10.82
N TYR A 38 7.58 -3.55 -11.23
CA TYR A 38 7.82 -2.29 -11.95
C TYR A 38 8.40 -1.21 -11.05
N CYS A 39 7.94 -1.08 -9.81
CA CYS A 39 8.54 -0.14 -8.85
C CYS A 39 10.02 -0.48 -8.60
N ASN A 40 10.33 -1.74 -8.37
CA ASN A 40 11.71 -2.19 -8.16
C ASN A 40 12.60 -1.96 -9.40
N LEU A 41 12.07 -2.13 -10.61
CA LEU A 41 12.78 -1.80 -11.85
C LEU A 41 13.04 -0.29 -11.98
N ILE A 42 12.04 0.54 -11.67
CA ILE A 42 12.18 2.00 -11.69
C ILE A 42 13.25 2.43 -10.68
N LYS A 43 13.17 1.96 -9.43
CA LYS A 43 14.19 2.30 -8.40
C LYS A 43 15.59 1.83 -8.76
N LYS A 44 15.72 0.73 -9.50
CA LYS A 44 17.02 0.25 -9.99
C LYS A 44 17.62 1.20 -11.03
N LEU A 45 16.79 1.77 -11.90
CA LEU A 45 17.24 2.66 -12.99
C LEU A 45 17.30 4.13 -12.54
N TYR A 46 16.33 4.56 -11.74
CA TYR A 46 16.13 5.93 -11.29
C TYR A 46 16.00 5.95 -9.76
N LYS A 47 17.14 5.87 -9.08
CA LYS A 47 17.21 5.69 -7.61
C LYS A 47 16.52 6.83 -6.85
N ASP A 48 16.65 8.04 -7.33
CA ASP A 48 16.18 9.26 -6.65
C ASP A 48 14.77 9.69 -7.08
N SER A 49 14.18 9.01 -8.09
CA SER A 49 12.83 9.32 -8.51
C SER A 49 11.80 8.90 -7.45
N PRO A 50 10.92 9.81 -7.01
CA PRO A 50 9.82 9.45 -6.12
C PRO A 50 8.85 8.50 -6.84
N ILE A 51 8.38 7.48 -6.12
CA ILE A 51 7.41 6.52 -6.62
C ILE A 51 6.17 6.56 -5.74
N ILE A 52 5.08 7.04 -6.31
CA ILE A 52 3.77 7.04 -5.68
C ILE A 52 2.93 5.93 -6.33
N ILE A 53 2.36 5.05 -5.51
CA ILE A 53 1.48 3.98 -5.97
C ILE A 53 0.07 4.19 -5.44
N GLY A 54 -0.92 3.74 -6.20
CA GLY A 54 -2.33 3.89 -5.84
C GLY A 54 -3.20 2.84 -6.51
N GLY A 55 -4.51 3.06 -6.44
CA GLY A 55 -5.51 2.15 -6.99
C GLY A 55 -5.85 1.01 -6.03
N ILE A 56 -6.73 0.10 -6.47
CA ILE A 56 -7.32 -0.94 -5.63
C ILE A 56 -6.26 -1.82 -4.97
N GLU A 57 -5.25 -2.25 -5.70
CA GLU A 57 -4.23 -3.14 -5.17
C GLU A 57 -3.39 -2.49 -4.08
N ALA A 58 -2.87 -1.29 -4.33
CA ALA A 58 -2.10 -0.56 -3.34
C ALA A 58 -2.94 -0.25 -2.10
N SER A 59 -4.21 0.12 -2.29
CA SER A 59 -5.15 0.39 -1.20
C SER A 59 -5.41 -0.85 -0.33
N LEU A 60 -5.62 -2.02 -0.93
CA LEU A 60 -5.88 -3.26 -0.21
C LEU A 60 -4.63 -3.83 0.48
N ARG A 61 -3.45 -3.55 -0.06
CA ARG A 61 -2.16 -4.07 0.42
C ARG A 61 -1.31 -3.02 1.15
N ARG A 62 -1.91 -1.91 1.56
CA ARG A 62 -1.21 -0.79 2.21
C ARG A 62 -0.63 -1.12 3.59
N LEU A 63 -1.25 -2.04 4.30
CA LEU A 63 -0.81 -2.59 5.58
C LEU A 63 -0.56 -4.10 5.44
N ALA A 64 -0.17 -4.79 6.49
CA ALA A 64 -0.04 -6.23 6.48
C ALA A 64 -1.38 -6.89 6.11
N HIS A 65 -1.33 -7.84 5.20
CA HIS A 65 -2.53 -8.44 4.63
C HIS A 65 -2.34 -9.93 4.37
N TYR A 66 -3.46 -10.65 4.37
CA TYR A 66 -3.46 -12.05 3.95
C TYR A 66 -3.48 -12.14 2.42
N ASP A 67 -2.51 -12.83 1.87
CA ASP A 67 -2.45 -13.14 0.44
C ASP A 67 -2.98 -14.55 0.18
N TYR A 68 -4.16 -14.61 -0.39
CA TYR A 68 -4.82 -15.87 -0.76
C TYR A 68 -3.95 -16.75 -1.67
N TRP A 69 -3.16 -16.12 -2.54
CA TRP A 69 -2.36 -16.83 -3.52
C TRP A 69 -1.27 -17.67 -2.91
N SER A 70 -0.47 -17.08 -2.04
CA SER A 70 0.61 -17.74 -1.33
C SER A 70 0.18 -18.37 -0.01
N ASP A 71 -1.11 -18.23 0.38
CA ASP A 71 -1.65 -18.68 1.67
C ASP A 71 -0.80 -18.19 2.84
N SER A 72 -0.46 -16.92 2.84
CA SER A 72 0.43 -16.34 3.85
C SER A 72 0.17 -14.86 4.09
N LEU A 73 0.57 -14.37 5.26
CA LEU A 73 0.62 -12.95 5.54
C LEU A 73 1.77 -12.29 4.78
N LYS A 74 1.48 -11.18 4.14
CA LYS A 74 2.44 -10.31 3.46
C LYS A 74 2.56 -9.00 4.21
N ARG A 75 3.72 -8.37 4.09
CA ARG A 75 3.97 -7.02 4.58
C ARG A 75 3.21 -6.00 3.74
N SER A 76 3.18 -4.76 4.21
CA SER A 76 2.75 -3.65 3.36
C SER A 76 3.47 -3.68 2.00
N ILE A 77 2.70 -3.48 0.93
CA ILE A 77 3.25 -3.37 -0.43
C ILE A 77 4.27 -2.23 -0.55
N LEU A 78 4.17 -1.21 0.31
CA LEU A 78 5.10 -0.10 0.38
C LEU A 78 6.53 -0.56 0.68
N LEU A 79 6.69 -1.61 1.50
CA LEU A 79 7.99 -2.17 1.84
C LEU A 79 8.51 -3.10 0.75
N ASP A 80 7.63 -3.87 0.11
CA ASP A 80 8.02 -4.85 -0.91
C ASP A 80 8.29 -4.21 -2.28
N SER A 81 7.58 -3.12 -2.63
CA SER A 81 7.73 -2.40 -3.89
C SER A 81 8.83 -1.33 -3.88
N GLN A 82 9.36 -0.98 -2.71
CA GLN A 82 10.25 0.18 -2.52
C GLN A 82 9.62 1.52 -2.94
N ALA A 83 8.29 1.58 -3.10
CA ALA A 83 7.61 2.85 -3.33
C ALA A 83 7.77 3.77 -2.10
N ASP A 84 7.58 5.05 -2.30
CA ASP A 84 7.75 6.07 -1.27
C ASP A 84 6.45 6.38 -0.55
N ILE A 85 5.35 6.51 -1.31
CA ILE A 85 4.01 6.83 -0.78
C ILE A 85 2.97 5.95 -1.47
N ILE A 86 1.94 5.57 -0.72
CA ILE A 86 0.68 5.03 -1.26
C ILE A 86 -0.38 6.11 -1.15
N SER A 87 -1.08 6.43 -2.24
CA SER A 87 -2.36 7.12 -2.21
C SER A 87 -3.46 6.07 -2.24
N TYR A 88 -4.25 5.96 -1.15
CA TYR A 88 -5.27 4.94 -1.01
C TYR A 88 -6.69 5.51 -1.01
N GLY A 89 -7.66 4.68 -1.36
CA GLY A 89 -9.05 5.10 -1.46
C GLY A 89 -9.29 6.06 -2.64
N MET A 90 -9.97 7.17 -2.38
CA MET A 90 -10.18 8.24 -3.34
C MET A 90 -8.95 9.13 -3.39
N GLY A 91 -8.16 9.00 -4.44
CA GLY A 91 -6.84 9.62 -4.55
C GLY A 91 -6.83 10.99 -5.24
N GLU A 92 -7.98 11.54 -5.64
CA GLU A 92 -8.08 12.73 -6.47
C GLU A 92 -7.46 13.96 -5.81
N HIS A 93 -7.73 14.19 -4.54
CA HIS A 93 -7.12 15.26 -3.77
C HIS A 93 -5.68 14.95 -3.39
N SER A 94 -5.44 13.77 -2.82
CA SER A 94 -4.12 13.40 -2.31
C SER A 94 -3.03 13.40 -3.38
N ILE A 95 -3.35 13.03 -4.64
CA ILE A 95 -2.36 13.06 -5.71
C ILE A 95 -1.97 14.49 -6.11
N VAL A 96 -2.93 15.43 -6.07
CA VAL A 96 -2.66 16.84 -6.33
C VAL A 96 -1.80 17.43 -5.20
N GLU A 97 -2.18 17.20 -3.95
CA GLU A 97 -1.42 17.69 -2.79
C GLU A 97 0.01 17.13 -2.75
N ILE A 98 0.19 15.84 -3.10
CA ILE A 98 1.53 15.23 -3.24
C ILE A 98 2.32 15.95 -4.34
N ALA A 99 1.72 16.19 -5.50
CA ALA A 99 2.38 16.86 -6.62
C ALA A 99 2.80 18.29 -6.24
N GLU A 100 1.92 19.05 -5.60
CA GLU A 100 2.21 20.41 -5.12
C GLU A 100 3.32 20.42 -4.05
N ALA A 101 3.31 19.46 -3.12
CA ALA A 101 4.36 19.34 -2.11
C ALA A 101 5.73 19.06 -2.75
N LEU A 102 5.80 18.15 -3.73
CA LEU A 102 7.03 17.86 -4.46
C LEU A 102 7.49 19.03 -5.34
N ASP A 103 6.56 19.71 -6.00
CA ASP A 103 6.84 20.90 -6.84
C ASP A 103 7.37 22.08 -6.00
N SER A 104 6.93 22.18 -4.76
CA SER A 104 7.46 23.17 -3.79
C SER A 104 8.87 22.87 -3.31
N GLY A 105 9.44 21.72 -3.71
CA GLY A 105 10.79 21.30 -3.35
C GLY A 105 10.89 20.44 -2.08
N LEU A 106 9.75 19.94 -1.52
CA LEU A 106 9.82 18.98 -0.42
C LEU A 106 10.40 17.64 -0.92
N ASP A 107 11.23 17.02 -0.08
CA ASP A 107 11.64 15.64 -0.31
C ASP A 107 10.44 14.70 -0.08
N VAL A 108 10.28 13.69 -0.92
CA VAL A 108 9.16 12.74 -0.83
C VAL A 108 9.04 12.06 0.55
N LYS A 109 10.15 11.89 1.26
CA LYS A 109 10.17 11.32 2.63
C LYS A 109 9.55 12.25 3.68
N ASP A 110 9.47 13.56 3.40
CA ASP A 110 8.92 14.58 4.29
C ASP A 110 7.43 14.83 4.02
N VAL A 111 6.88 14.26 2.94
CA VAL A 111 5.45 14.31 2.60
C VAL A 111 4.69 13.27 3.44
N THR A 112 4.44 13.60 4.71
CA THR A 112 3.87 12.68 5.71
C THR A 112 2.51 13.11 6.25
N PHE A 113 1.98 14.25 5.77
CA PHE A 113 0.84 14.96 6.38
C PHE A 113 -0.45 14.91 5.55
N ILE A 114 -0.44 14.31 4.36
CA ILE A 114 -1.56 14.31 3.42
C ILE A 114 -2.55 13.19 3.77
N ASP A 115 -3.83 13.52 3.92
CA ASP A 115 -4.89 12.55 4.11
C ASP A 115 -5.02 11.59 2.91
N GLY A 116 -5.44 10.35 3.14
CA GLY A 116 -5.52 9.33 2.11
C GLY A 116 -4.17 8.77 1.66
N THR A 117 -3.12 8.98 2.46
CA THR A 117 -1.78 8.46 2.13
C THR A 117 -1.25 7.48 3.15
N VAL A 118 -0.29 6.67 2.72
CA VAL A 118 0.51 5.79 3.59
C VAL A 118 1.99 5.98 3.26
N TYR A 119 2.81 6.12 4.28
CA TYR A 119 4.25 6.29 4.16
C TYR A 119 5.01 5.40 5.14
N LYS A 120 6.32 5.30 4.99
CA LYS A 120 7.20 4.55 5.90
C LYS A 120 8.18 5.48 6.60
N THR A 121 8.48 5.17 7.87
CA THR A 121 9.43 5.95 8.68
C THR A 121 10.26 5.04 9.57
N LYS A 122 11.37 5.56 10.08
CA LYS A 122 12.24 4.87 11.06
C LYS A 122 11.98 5.29 12.51
N GLY A 123 11.02 6.12 12.75
CA GLY A 123 10.64 6.58 14.08
C GLY A 123 9.24 7.17 14.04
N ILE A 124 8.62 7.27 15.19
CA ILE A 124 7.26 7.78 15.35
C ILE A 124 7.19 8.99 16.28
N GLU A 125 8.33 9.60 16.60
CA GLU A 125 8.43 10.74 17.52
C GLU A 125 7.64 11.96 17.01
N ASN A 126 7.48 12.06 15.69
CA ASN A 126 6.74 13.11 15.01
C ASN A 126 5.37 12.66 14.49
N VAL A 127 4.89 11.48 14.88
CA VAL A 127 3.56 11.00 14.54
C VAL A 127 2.64 11.20 15.73
N TYR A 128 1.58 11.99 15.55
CA TYR A 128 0.65 12.36 16.61
C TYR A 128 -0.75 11.84 16.29
N ASP A 129 -1.57 11.66 17.34
CA ASP A 129 -2.96 11.20 17.26
C ASP A 129 -3.11 9.94 16.39
N TYR A 130 -2.49 8.88 16.86
CA TYR A 130 -2.51 7.60 16.15
C TYR A 130 -2.98 6.45 17.04
N GLU A 131 -3.41 5.36 16.41
CA GLU A 131 -3.60 4.07 17.05
C GLU A 131 -2.51 3.09 16.57
N MET A 132 -1.91 2.40 17.53
CA MET A 132 -0.89 1.38 17.25
C MET A 132 -1.56 0.07 16.87
N LEU A 133 -1.23 -0.47 15.70
CA LEU A 133 -1.60 -1.81 15.29
C LEU A 133 -0.66 -2.85 15.91
N PRO A 134 -1.09 -4.11 16.07
CA PRO A 134 -0.17 -5.21 16.32
C PRO A 134 0.94 -5.23 15.27
N SER A 135 2.15 -5.58 15.67
CA SER A 135 3.29 -5.66 14.76
C SER A 135 3.10 -6.76 13.72
N TYR A 136 3.78 -6.66 12.59
CA TYR A 136 3.74 -7.70 11.55
C TYR A 136 4.11 -9.10 12.12
N GLU A 137 5.05 -9.17 13.05
CA GLU A 137 5.43 -10.45 13.68
C GLU A 137 4.31 -10.97 14.62
N ASP A 138 3.61 -10.09 15.35
CA ASP A 138 2.45 -10.47 16.16
C ASP A 138 1.32 -11.03 15.30
N LEU A 139 1.10 -10.42 14.12
CA LEU A 139 0.08 -10.89 13.16
C LEU A 139 0.41 -12.29 12.62
N LYS A 140 1.68 -12.61 12.43
CA LYS A 140 2.12 -13.93 11.99
C LYS A 140 2.00 -14.96 13.10
N ALA A 141 2.23 -14.56 14.34
CA ALA A 141 2.22 -15.44 15.50
C ALA A 141 0.81 -15.87 15.89
N ASP A 142 -0.19 -14.99 15.78
CA ASP A 142 -1.55 -15.27 16.23
C ASP A 142 -2.61 -14.62 15.32
N LYS A 143 -3.54 -15.46 14.84
CA LYS A 143 -4.69 -15.03 14.03
C LYS A 143 -5.62 -14.04 14.76
N LEU A 144 -5.68 -14.07 16.08
CA LEU A 144 -6.44 -13.10 16.86
C LEU A 144 -5.86 -11.70 16.76
N ASN A 145 -4.54 -11.57 16.68
CA ASN A 145 -3.89 -10.28 16.43
C ASN A 145 -4.23 -9.74 15.04
N TYR A 146 -4.34 -10.62 14.03
CA TYR A 146 -4.80 -10.23 12.70
C TYR A 146 -6.26 -9.70 12.74
N ALA A 147 -7.16 -10.40 13.43
CA ALA A 147 -8.53 -9.95 13.61
C ALA A 147 -8.62 -8.62 14.38
N ARG A 148 -7.78 -8.43 15.40
CA ARG A 148 -7.67 -7.16 16.15
C ARG A 148 -7.19 -6.02 15.25
N SER A 149 -6.14 -6.25 14.47
CA SER A 149 -5.64 -5.27 13.50
C SER A 149 -6.72 -4.85 12.51
N PHE A 150 -7.46 -5.83 11.96
CA PHE A 150 -8.56 -5.56 11.05
C PHE A 150 -9.67 -4.72 11.71
N ASN A 151 -10.04 -5.04 12.96
CA ASN A 151 -11.04 -4.27 13.69
C ASN A 151 -10.61 -2.82 13.90
N ILE A 152 -9.36 -2.58 14.31
CA ILE A 152 -8.82 -1.22 14.46
C ILE A 152 -8.87 -0.48 13.12
N GLN A 153 -8.44 -1.12 12.03
CA GLN A 153 -8.51 -0.53 10.69
C GLN A 153 -9.95 -0.18 10.30
N TYR A 154 -10.90 -1.08 10.57
CA TYR A 154 -12.32 -0.88 10.25
C TYR A 154 -12.92 0.31 11.02
N MET A 155 -12.61 0.42 12.31
CA MET A 155 -13.10 1.52 13.16
C MET A 155 -12.51 2.90 12.77
N ASN A 156 -11.42 2.92 12.03
CA ASN A 156 -10.74 4.13 11.57
C ASN A 156 -10.90 4.38 10.04
N THR A 157 -11.98 3.91 9.45
CA THR A 157 -12.28 4.13 8.01
C THR A 157 -12.99 5.45 7.73
N ASP A 158 -13.59 6.06 8.75
CA ASP A 158 -14.32 7.32 8.60
C ASP A 158 -13.34 8.49 8.37
N PRO A 159 -13.51 9.31 7.31
CA PRO A 159 -12.57 10.38 6.98
C PRO A 159 -12.64 11.58 7.93
N PHE A 160 -13.63 11.68 8.81
CA PHE A 160 -13.81 12.79 9.74
C PHE A 160 -13.37 12.45 11.17
N THR A 161 -13.44 11.18 11.55
CA THR A 161 -13.17 10.72 12.92
C THR A 161 -12.05 9.69 13.00
N GLY A 162 -11.63 9.12 11.87
CA GLY A 162 -10.56 8.15 11.82
C GLY A 162 -9.21 8.76 12.20
N LYS A 163 -8.42 7.99 12.93
CA LYS A 163 -7.06 8.35 13.34
C LYS A 163 -6.02 7.81 12.39
N ARG A 164 -4.79 8.28 12.55
CA ARG A 164 -3.63 7.63 11.96
C ARG A 164 -3.47 6.23 12.52
N LEU A 165 -3.01 5.31 11.67
CA LEU A 165 -2.67 3.95 12.09
C LEU A 165 -1.18 3.73 11.92
N VAL A 166 -0.54 3.15 12.91
CA VAL A 166 0.89 2.86 12.89
C VAL A 166 1.10 1.36 13.03
N GLU A 167 1.67 0.75 12.00
CA GLU A 167 2.00 -0.68 11.98
C GLU A 167 3.51 -0.89 12.11
N PRO A 168 3.97 -1.52 13.22
CA PRO A 168 5.39 -1.77 13.42
C PRO A 168 5.90 -2.96 12.59
N TYR A 169 7.13 -2.82 12.10
CA TYR A 169 7.90 -3.85 11.43
C TYR A 169 9.26 -4.04 12.10
N ASP A 170 10.01 -5.04 11.69
CA ASP A 170 11.36 -5.28 12.16
C ASP A 170 12.29 -4.09 11.87
N LYS A 171 13.43 -4.04 12.56
CA LYS A 171 14.48 -3.01 12.41
C LYS A 171 14.01 -1.56 12.63
N GLY A 172 12.97 -1.38 13.45
CA GLY A 172 12.46 -0.04 13.77
C GLY A 172 11.81 0.67 12.58
N ILE A 173 11.30 -0.08 11.62
CA ILE A 173 10.51 0.48 10.51
C ILE A 173 9.04 0.49 10.92
N TYR A 174 8.37 1.58 10.59
CA TYR A 174 6.94 1.75 10.78
C TYR A 174 6.28 2.11 9.44
N VAL A 175 5.11 1.55 9.21
CA VAL A 175 4.21 2.00 8.14
C VAL A 175 3.10 2.80 8.80
N VAL A 176 2.94 4.04 8.37
CA VAL A 176 1.97 4.98 8.91
C VAL A 176 0.91 5.26 7.86
N GLN A 177 -0.33 4.98 8.20
CA GLN A 177 -1.49 5.35 7.40
C GLN A 177 -2.10 6.62 7.97
N ASN A 178 -2.18 7.68 7.17
CA ASN A 178 -2.94 8.87 7.49
C ASN A 178 -4.46 8.57 7.44
N PRO A 179 -5.32 9.42 8.01
CA PRO A 179 -6.77 9.30 7.86
C PRO A 179 -7.20 9.18 6.39
N ALA A 180 -8.37 8.63 6.14
CA ALA A 180 -8.89 8.54 4.80
C ALA A 180 -9.10 9.94 4.18
N ALA A 181 -8.89 10.07 2.87
CA ALA A 181 -9.20 11.31 2.16
C ALA A 181 -10.68 11.67 2.30
N LYS A 182 -10.97 12.95 2.47
CA LYS A 182 -12.36 13.43 2.54
C LYS A 182 -13.08 13.20 1.21
N PRO A 183 -14.39 12.95 1.23
CA PRO A 183 -15.18 12.82 0.02
C PRO A 183 -15.08 14.09 -0.83
N LEU A 184 -15.15 13.91 -2.15
CA LEU A 184 -15.27 15.04 -3.07
C LEU A 184 -16.61 15.76 -2.80
N THR A 185 -16.55 17.10 -2.76
CA THR A 185 -17.77 17.92 -2.78
C THR A 185 -18.38 17.90 -4.18
N GLN A 186 -19.71 17.83 -4.23
CA GLN A 186 -20.45 17.93 -5.49
C GLN A 186 -20.31 19.33 -6.08
#